data_17b01084d47e1c5649be82c3b9787aa4
#
_entry.id   17b01084d47e1c5649be82c3b9787aa4
#
_cell.length_a   1.000
_cell.length_b   1.000
_cell.length_c   1.000
_cell.angle_alpha   90.00
_cell.angle_beta   90.00
_cell.angle_gamma   90.00
#
_symmetry.space_group_name_H-M   'P 1'
#
loop_
_entity.id
_entity.type
_entity.pdbx_description
1 polymer ?
#
loop_
_entity_poly.entity_id
_entity_poly.type
_entity_poly.pdbx_seq_one_letter_code
_entity_poly.pdbx_strand_id
1 'polypeptide(L)'
;MMVKITTGSSFGGAIKYDEGLLGKEQVYETIGFEGIDMDYDSMGRFAPNLQDMIDSFELQAELNPKVSQPVKHFAISWHPDDAVNLTNKVMTEAVRQYLKEMGYDNTQYLITRHLGTDNPHCHVVANAVDNDGKKINDYMERKRSADICKKITNDMGFTWGSHKSARQSEIPTDCRQRTYESARYEIARDVACAIPEAKSIKDL
;
A
#
# COMPACT_ATOMS: atom_id res chain seq x y z
N MET A 1 5.82 -0.15 11.25
CA MET A 1 4.87 0.10 10.14
C MET A 1 5.52 1.00 9.10
N MET A 2 5.30 0.76 7.82
CA MET A 2 5.80 1.56 6.70
C MET A 2 4.68 1.78 5.68
N VAL A 3 4.70 2.94 5.00
CA VAL A 3 3.68 3.27 4.00
C VAL A 3 4.34 3.75 2.71
N LYS A 4 3.90 3.18 1.59
CA LYS A 4 4.20 3.67 0.24
C LYS A 4 2.95 4.36 -0.29
N ILE A 5 3.09 5.60 -0.76
CA ILE A 5 2.00 6.40 -1.31
C ILE A 5 2.14 6.49 -2.81
N THR A 6 1.05 6.19 -3.52
CA THR A 6 0.92 6.40 -4.97
C THR A 6 -0.37 7.16 -5.27
N THR A 7 -0.39 7.84 -6.40
CA THR A 7 -1.56 8.61 -6.87
C THR A 7 -1.99 8.10 -8.23
N GLY A 8 -3.27 8.22 -8.52
CA GLY A 8 -3.84 7.79 -9.79
C GLY A 8 -5.11 8.55 -10.16
N SER A 9 -5.63 8.25 -11.35
CA SER A 9 -6.86 8.84 -11.88
C SER A 9 -8.01 7.85 -12.01
N SER A 10 -7.79 6.54 -11.78
CA SER A 10 -8.80 5.50 -11.95
C SER A 10 -9.01 4.71 -10.66
N PHE A 11 -10.16 4.87 -10.04
CA PHE A 11 -10.56 4.06 -8.88
C PHE A 11 -10.74 2.60 -9.26
N GLY A 12 -11.35 2.31 -10.41
CA GLY A 12 -11.52 0.96 -10.90
C GLY A 12 -10.21 0.21 -11.10
N GLY A 13 -9.15 0.90 -11.53
CA GLY A 13 -7.81 0.31 -11.65
C GLY A 13 -7.20 -0.02 -10.29
N ALA A 14 -7.31 0.89 -9.31
CA ALA A 14 -6.75 0.71 -7.97
C ALA A 14 -7.49 -0.40 -7.20
N ILE A 15 -8.82 -0.39 -7.19
CA ILE A 15 -9.65 -1.36 -6.48
C ILE A 15 -9.45 -2.77 -7.07
N LYS A 16 -9.49 -2.91 -8.40
CA LYS A 16 -9.24 -4.21 -9.07
C LYS A 16 -7.85 -4.77 -8.80
N TYR A 17 -6.86 -3.90 -8.65
CA TYR A 17 -5.51 -4.32 -8.27
C TYR A 17 -5.49 -4.86 -6.83
N ASP A 18 -6.10 -4.15 -5.89
CA ASP A 18 -6.13 -4.52 -4.48
C ASP A 18 -6.97 -5.78 -4.22
N GLU A 19 -7.99 -6.01 -5.04
CA GLU A 19 -8.82 -7.22 -5.01
C GLU A 19 -8.24 -8.39 -5.83
N GLY A 20 -7.00 -8.29 -6.30
CA GLY A 20 -6.32 -9.38 -7.02
C GLY A 20 -6.91 -9.73 -8.39
N LEU A 21 -7.81 -8.90 -8.93
CA LEU A 21 -8.51 -9.16 -10.19
C LEU A 21 -7.65 -8.91 -11.45
N LEU A 22 -6.42 -8.40 -11.28
CA LEU A 22 -5.49 -8.12 -12.37
C LEU A 22 -4.41 -9.20 -12.57
N GLY A 23 -4.77 -10.49 -12.36
CA GLY A 23 -3.97 -11.61 -12.86
C GLY A 23 -2.98 -12.24 -11.91
N LYS A 24 -2.98 -11.89 -10.62
CA LYS A 24 -2.33 -12.67 -9.56
C LYS A 24 -3.44 -13.21 -8.67
N GLU A 25 -3.54 -14.53 -8.51
CA GLU A 25 -4.40 -15.17 -7.51
C GLU A 25 -3.87 -14.84 -6.10
N GLN A 26 -4.16 -13.65 -5.63
CA GLN A 26 -3.92 -13.27 -4.24
C GLN A 26 -5.23 -13.40 -3.47
N VAL A 27 -5.16 -14.06 -2.34
CA VAL A 27 -6.28 -14.09 -1.39
C VAL A 27 -6.30 -12.76 -0.66
N TYR A 28 -7.40 -12.05 -0.75
CA TYR A 28 -7.60 -10.75 -0.12
C TYR A 28 -8.85 -10.78 0.79
N GLU A 29 -8.91 -9.83 1.70
CA GLU A 29 -10.03 -9.63 2.61
C GLU A 29 -10.24 -8.13 2.82
N THR A 30 -11.46 -7.65 2.59
CA THR A 30 -11.84 -6.28 2.97
C THR A 30 -11.99 -6.23 4.49
N ILE A 31 -11.16 -5.42 5.16
CA ILE A 31 -11.11 -5.32 6.61
C ILE A 31 -11.66 -4.00 7.17
N GLY A 32 -11.91 -3.00 6.31
CA GLY A 32 -12.49 -1.73 6.71
C GLY A 32 -12.83 -0.84 5.53
N PHE A 33 -13.76 0.07 5.75
CA PHE A 33 -14.17 1.08 4.77
C PHE A 33 -14.83 2.25 5.48
N GLU A 34 -15.00 3.36 4.75
CA GLU A 34 -15.71 4.56 5.19
C GLU A 34 -16.38 5.24 4.00
N GLY A 35 -17.60 5.71 4.17
CA GLY A 35 -18.34 6.49 3.18
C GLY A 35 -18.71 5.73 1.90
N ILE A 36 -18.70 4.40 1.93
CA ILE A 36 -19.02 3.53 0.79
C ILE A 36 -20.17 2.63 1.21
N ASP A 37 -21.19 2.50 0.35
CA ASP A 37 -22.24 1.53 0.56
C ASP A 37 -21.70 0.13 0.27
N MET A 38 -21.83 -0.75 1.26
CA MET A 38 -21.35 -2.12 1.17
C MET A 38 -22.51 -3.10 1.36
N ASP A 39 -22.65 -3.99 0.41
CA ASP A 39 -23.58 -5.10 0.52
C ASP A 39 -23.00 -6.22 1.40
N TYR A 40 -23.91 -7.02 1.96
CA TYR A 40 -23.56 -8.19 2.76
C TYR A 40 -24.16 -9.44 2.12
N ASP A 41 -23.38 -10.51 2.08
CA ASP A 41 -23.90 -11.81 1.66
C ASP A 41 -24.86 -12.42 2.70
N SER A 42 -25.48 -13.54 2.35
CA SER A 42 -26.43 -14.25 3.23
C SER A 42 -25.81 -14.75 4.54
N MET A 43 -24.48 -14.71 4.67
CA MET A 43 -23.73 -15.07 5.88
C MET A 43 -23.23 -13.83 6.65
N GLY A 44 -23.63 -12.63 6.24
CA GLY A 44 -23.21 -11.37 6.87
C GLY A 44 -21.76 -10.98 6.59
N ARG A 45 -21.15 -11.51 5.52
CA ARG A 45 -19.81 -11.10 5.08
C ARG A 45 -19.95 -9.99 4.05
N PHE A 46 -18.97 -9.08 4.02
CA PHE A 46 -18.89 -8.07 2.99
C PHE A 46 -18.92 -8.71 1.60
N ALA A 47 -19.86 -8.30 0.79
CA ALA A 47 -20.03 -8.74 -0.59
C ALA A 47 -20.23 -7.50 -1.48
N PRO A 48 -19.21 -6.66 -1.64
CA PRO A 48 -19.36 -5.40 -2.37
C PRO A 48 -19.68 -5.68 -3.83
N ASN A 49 -20.65 -4.94 -4.38
CA ASN A 49 -20.73 -4.78 -5.81
C ASN A 49 -19.56 -3.88 -6.26
N LEU A 50 -18.62 -4.46 -6.98
CA LEU A 50 -17.43 -3.76 -7.42
C LEU A 50 -17.73 -2.50 -8.23
N GLN A 51 -18.76 -2.54 -9.09
CA GLN A 51 -19.12 -1.40 -9.92
C GLN A 51 -19.74 -0.27 -9.08
N ASP A 52 -20.64 -0.59 -8.17
CA ASP A 52 -21.26 0.39 -7.27
C ASP A 52 -20.24 1.08 -6.39
N MET A 53 -19.23 0.32 -5.94
CA MET A 53 -18.10 0.86 -5.17
C MET A 53 -17.28 1.86 -6.00
N ILE A 54 -16.93 1.49 -7.23
CA ILE A 54 -16.18 2.35 -8.15
C ILE A 54 -16.98 3.63 -8.43
N ASP A 55 -18.25 3.50 -8.77
CA ASP A 55 -19.15 4.62 -9.08
C ASP A 55 -19.29 5.56 -7.88
N SER A 56 -19.36 5.03 -6.66
CA SER A 56 -19.39 5.83 -5.43
C SER A 56 -18.13 6.69 -5.25
N PHE A 57 -16.95 6.12 -5.48
CA PHE A 57 -15.69 6.88 -5.44
C PHE A 57 -15.62 7.94 -6.52
N GLU A 58 -16.03 7.61 -7.74
CA GLU A 58 -16.02 8.53 -8.88
C GLU A 58 -16.99 9.70 -8.64
N LEU A 59 -18.20 9.43 -8.12
CA LEU A 59 -19.18 10.46 -7.78
C LEU A 59 -18.64 11.47 -6.77
N GLN A 60 -17.94 11.01 -5.72
CA GLN A 60 -17.32 11.94 -4.76
C GLN A 60 -16.18 12.74 -5.40
N ALA A 61 -15.38 12.12 -6.26
CA ALA A 61 -14.29 12.83 -6.95
C ALA A 61 -14.82 13.94 -7.87
N GLU A 62 -16.01 13.76 -8.46
CA GLU A 62 -16.68 14.76 -9.29
C GLU A 62 -17.09 16.05 -8.52
N LEU A 63 -17.14 16.01 -7.18
CA LEU A 63 -17.33 17.22 -6.38
C LEU A 63 -16.21 18.25 -6.60
N ASN A 64 -15.03 17.79 -7.08
CA ASN A 64 -13.93 18.67 -7.41
C ASN A 64 -13.17 18.26 -8.67
N PRO A 65 -13.70 18.57 -9.87
CA PRO A 65 -13.09 18.16 -11.14
C PRO A 65 -11.73 18.80 -11.42
N LYS A 66 -11.26 19.74 -10.57
CA LYS A 66 -9.90 20.31 -10.68
C LYS A 66 -8.84 19.34 -10.15
N VAL A 67 -9.22 18.32 -9.40
CA VAL A 67 -8.31 17.29 -8.90
C VAL A 67 -8.14 16.22 -9.96
N SER A 68 -7.12 16.32 -10.78
CA SER A 68 -6.86 15.41 -11.90
C SER A 68 -6.44 13.98 -11.48
N GLN A 69 -5.97 13.81 -10.25
CA GLN A 69 -5.57 12.53 -9.67
C GLN A 69 -6.25 12.32 -8.31
N PRO A 70 -7.56 11.99 -8.32
CA PRO A 70 -8.33 11.85 -7.09
C PRO A 70 -8.01 10.57 -6.30
N VAL A 71 -7.37 9.59 -6.91
CA VAL A 71 -7.03 8.33 -6.24
C VAL A 71 -5.77 8.48 -5.41
N LYS A 72 -5.86 8.20 -4.13
CA LYS A 72 -4.71 7.94 -3.23
C LYS A 72 -4.67 6.47 -2.87
N HIS A 73 -3.54 5.85 -3.14
CA HIS A 73 -3.33 4.45 -2.83
C HIS A 73 -2.16 4.30 -1.87
N PHE A 74 -2.43 3.74 -0.70
CA PHE A 74 -1.46 3.51 0.36
C PHE A 74 -1.20 2.00 0.49
N ALA A 75 0.03 1.56 0.24
CA ALA A 75 0.45 0.21 0.60
C ALA A 75 1.13 0.29 1.98
N ILE A 76 0.49 -0.31 2.97
CA ILE A 76 0.88 -0.26 4.38
C ILE A 76 1.39 -1.64 4.78
N SER A 77 2.62 -1.73 5.27
CA SER A 77 3.26 -2.97 5.68
C SER A 77 3.82 -2.90 7.09
N TRP A 78 3.84 -4.06 7.74
CA TRP A 78 4.39 -4.26 9.08
C TRP A 78 5.56 -5.23 9.03
N HIS A 79 6.32 -5.28 10.12
CA HIS A 79 7.40 -6.24 10.25
C HIS A 79 6.83 -7.67 10.37
N PRO A 80 7.46 -8.70 9.80
CA PRO A 80 7.00 -10.08 9.93
C PRO A 80 6.84 -10.55 11.37
N ASP A 81 7.69 -10.09 12.29
CA ASP A 81 7.63 -10.42 13.71
C ASP A 81 6.32 -9.96 14.38
N ASP A 82 5.64 -8.96 13.80
CA ASP A 82 4.36 -8.46 14.31
C ASP A 82 3.18 -9.35 13.87
N ALA A 83 3.38 -10.27 12.90
CA ALA A 83 2.31 -11.02 12.23
C ALA A 83 1.33 -11.72 13.18
N VAL A 84 1.85 -12.26 14.30
CA VAL A 84 1.03 -12.97 15.32
C VAL A 84 0.01 -12.06 15.99
N ASN A 85 0.34 -10.78 16.15
CA ASN A 85 -0.50 -9.79 16.84
C ASN A 85 -1.35 -8.93 15.87
N LEU A 86 -1.09 -9.02 14.55
CA LEU A 86 -1.78 -8.25 13.53
C LEU A 86 -3.10 -8.90 13.12
N THR A 87 -4.10 -8.78 14.00
CA THR A 87 -5.49 -9.10 13.66
C THR A 87 -6.08 -8.05 12.72
N ASN A 88 -7.17 -8.37 12.02
CA ASN A 88 -7.88 -7.39 11.18
C ASN A 88 -8.25 -6.13 11.96
N LYS A 89 -8.67 -6.28 13.22
CA LYS A 89 -9.01 -5.15 14.11
C LYS A 89 -7.79 -4.25 14.37
N VAL A 90 -6.65 -4.82 14.71
CA VAL A 90 -5.41 -4.07 14.99
C VAL A 90 -4.92 -3.35 13.72
N MET A 91 -4.95 -4.03 12.57
CA MET A 91 -4.57 -3.42 11.30
C MET A 91 -5.49 -2.26 10.93
N THR A 92 -6.83 -2.47 11.03
CA THR A 92 -7.81 -1.42 10.73
C THR A 92 -7.67 -0.22 11.66
N GLU A 93 -7.41 -0.43 12.95
CA GLU A 93 -7.19 0.65 13.92
C GLU A 93 -5.93 1.47 13.57
N ALA A 94 -4.81 0.81 13.28
CA ALA A 94 -3.58 1.47 12.86
C ALA A 94 -3.76 2.28 11.57
N VAL A 95 -4.48 1.71 10.59
CA VAL A 95 -4.77 2.39 9.32
C VAL A 95 -5.67 3.60 9.54
N ARG A 96 -6.74 3.47 10.32
CA ARG A 96 -7.65 4.59 10.61
C ARG A 96 -6.94 5.73 11.34
N GLN A 97 -6.07 5.40 12.30
CA GLN A 97 -5.25 6.41 12.96
C GLN A 97 -4.32 7.10 11.94
N TYR A 98 -3.66 6.33 11.08
CA TYR A 98 -2.81 6.88 10.03
C TYR A 98 -3.58 7.80 9.08
N LEU A 99 -4.73 7.38 8.56
CA LEU A 99 -5.56 8.17 7.66
C LEU A 99 -6.01 9.48 8.32
N LYS A 100 -6.47 9.41 9.57
CA LYS A 100 -6.86 10.60 10.35
C LYS A 100 -5.72 11.60 10.49
N GLU A 101 -4.52 11.15 10.88
CA GLU A 101 -3.36 12.05 11.04
C GLU A 101 -2.83 12.58 9.69
N MET A 102 -3.08 11.87 8.60
CA MET A 102 -2.82 12.35 7.23
C MET A 102 -3.89 13.31 6.72
N GLY A 103 -5.06 13.42 7.39
CA GLY A 103 -6.18 14.30 7.01
C GLY A 103 -7.21 13.62 6.10
N TYR A 104 -7.28 12.30 6.12
CA TYR A 104 -8.24 11.48 5.37
C TYR A 104 -9.40 10.98 6.25
N ASP A 105 -9.76 11.70 7.31
CA ASP A 105 -10.85 11.37 8.23
C ASP A 105 -12.24 11.81 7.73
N ASN A 106 -12.29 12.70 6.74
CA ASN A 106 -13.54 13.18 6.12
C ASN A 106 -13.62 12.79 4.64
N THR A 107 -13.31 11.54 4.29
CA THR A 107 -13.38 11.08 2.91
C THR A 107 -13.65 9.59 2.83
N GLN A 108 -13.98 9.12 1.63
CA GLN A 108 -14.15 7.69 1.34
C GLN A 108 -12.81 6.96 1.32
N TYR A 109 -12.77 5.76 1.90
CA TYR A 109 -11.66 4.83 1.75
C TYR A 109 -12.09 3.38 1.88
N LEU A 110 -11.31 2.50 1.27
CA LEU A 110 -11.40 1.04 1.33
C LEU A 110 -10.08 0.48 1.83
N ILE A 111 -10.12 -0.46 2.79
CA ILE A 111 -8.95 -1.15 3.33
C ILE A 111 -9.02 -2.63 2.97
N THR A 112 -8.06 -3.11 2.19
CA THR A 112 -7.97 -4.50 1.74
C THR A 112 -6.70 -5.14 2.27
N ARG A 113 -6.83 -6.21 3.05
CA ARG A 113 -5.72 -7.03 3.54
C ARG A 113 -5.38 -8.10 2.52
N HIS A 114 -4.09 -8.23 2.19
CA HIS A 114 -3.60 -9.35 1.40
C HIS A 114 -3.12 -10.47 2.33
N LEU A 115 -3.56 -11.69 2.03
CA LEU A 115 -3.24 -12.89 2.79
C LEU A 115 -2.20 -13.74 2.05
N GLY A 116 -1.49 -14.59 2.78
CA GLY A 116 -0.53 -15.53 2.19
C GLY A 116 0.77 -14.91 1.70
N THR A 117 1.15 -13.76 2.23
CA THR A 117 2.39 -13.06 1.90
C THR A 117 3.37 -13.08 3.08
N ASP A 118 4.68 -13.05 2.79
CA ASP A 118 5.74 -13.08 3.81
C ASP A 118 5.67 -11.88 4.77
N ASN A 119 5.29 -10.72 4.25
CA ASN A 119 5.14 -9.52 5.05
C ASN A 119 3.66 -9.16 5.21
N PRO A 120 3.15 -9.04 6.44
CA PRO A 120 1.79 -8.57 6.68
C PRO A 120 1.61 -7.18 6.07
N HIS A 121 0.60 -7.02 5.21
CA HIS A 121 0.32 -5.73 4.60
C HIS A 121 -1.16 -5.59 4.25
N CYS A 122 -1.56 -4.36 4.10
CA CYS A 122 -2.84 -3.99 3.51
C CYS A 122 -2.67 -2.86 2.50
N HIS A 123 -3.61 -2.75 1.62
CA HIS A 123 -3.76 -1.65 0.69
C HIS A 123 -4.93 -0.78 1.10
N VAL A 124 -4.82 0.51 0.86
CA VAL A 124 -5.91 1.46 1.10
C VAL A 124 -6.09 2.29 -0.15
N VAL A 125 -7.27 2.23 -0.72
CA VAL A 125 -7.72 3.18 -1.74
C VAL A 125 -8.52 4.27 -1.03
N ALA A 126 -8.13 5.53 -1.18
CA ALA A 126 -8.83 6.66 -0.59
C ALA A 126 -9.08 7.76 -1.64
N ASN A 127 -10.15 8.53 -1.45
CA ASN A 127 -10.43 9.66 -2.28
C ASN A 127 -9.64 10.90 -1.80
N ALA A 128 -8.95 11.58 -2.72
CA ALA A 128 -8.23 12.82 -2.42
C ALA A 128 -9.15 14.06 -2.40
N VAL A 129 -10.42 13.88 -2.74
CA VAL A 129 -11.50 14.86 -2.56
C VAL A 129 -12.30 14.46 -1.33
N ASP A 130 -12.46 15.36 -0.38
CA ASP A 130 -13.24 15.11 0.82
C ASP A 130 -14.77 15.25 0.58
N ASN A 131 -15.55 14.93 1.61
CA ASN A 131 -17.03 15.01 1.54
C ASN A 131 -17.55 16.45 1.32
N ASP A 132 -16.72 17.47 1.54
CA ASP A 132 -17.03 18.88 1.29
C ASP A 132 -16.57 19.35 -0.11
N GLY A 133 -16.04 18.45 -0.94
CA GLY A 133 -15.51 18.75 -2.27
C GLY A 133 -14.14 19.46 -2.25
N LYS A 134 -13.42 19.44 -1.12
CA LYS A 134 -12.09 20.05 -1.02
C LYS A 134 -11.02 19.02 -1.30
N LYS A 135 -9.94 19.43 -1.97
CA LYS A 135 -8.76 18.58 -2.11
C LYS A 135 -8.06 18.43 -0.75
N ILE A 136 -7.82 17.19 -0.34
CA ILE A 136 -7.04 16.88 0.85
C ILE A 136 -5.59 17.33 0.64
N ASN A 137 -5.00 17.92 1.69
CA ASN A 137 -3.66 18.49 1.63
C ASN A 137 -2.59 17.41 1.47
N ASP A 138 -1.89 17.44 0.33
CA ASP A 138 -0.80 16.52 0.00
C ASP A 138 0.61 17.17 0.11
N TYR A 139 0.69 18.39 0.67
CA TYR A 139 1.96 19.05 0.90
C TYR A 139 2.85 18.25 1.84
N MET A 140 4.07 17.97 1.40
CA MET A 140 5.07 17.14 2.11
C MET A 140 4.53 15.79 2.61
N GLU A 141 3.56 15.19 1.90
CA GLU A 141 2.85 13.98 2.35
C GLU A 141 3.80 12.83 2.71
N ARG A 142 4.89 12.64 1.97
CA ARG A 142 5.87 11.55 2.25
C ARG A 142 6.59 11.76 3.58
N LYS A 143 6.94 13.02 3.92
CA LYS A 143 7.59 13.33 5.20
C LYS A 143 6.61 13.16 6.34
N ARG A 144 5.41 13.74 6.22
CA ARG A 144 4.33 13.59 7.21
C ARG A 144 4.02 12.12 7.45
N SER A 145 3.85 11.34 6.37
CA SER A 145 3.62 9.90 6.45
C SER A 145 4.71 9.17 7.23
N ALA A 146 5.99 9.47 6.98
CA ALA A 146 7.09 8.84 7.70
C ALA A 146 7.07 9.16 9.22
N ASP A 147 6.75 10.41 9.58
CA ASP A 147 6.68 10.83 10.98
C ASP A 147 5.45 10.20 11.69
N ILE A 148 4.30 10.11 11.01
CA ILE A 148 3.10 9.44 11.50
C ILE A 148 3.35 7.94 11.68
N CYS A 149 3.99 7.28 10.70
CA CYS A 149 4.36 5.86 10.81
C CYS A 149 5.23 5.58 12.03
N LYS A 150 6.20 6.46 12.31
CA LYS A 150 7.05 6.34 13.50
C LYS A 150 6.22 6.43 14.78
N LYS A 151 5.34 7.42 14.85
CA LYS A 151 4.45 7.60 16.01
C LYS A 151 3.59 6.37 16.25
N ILE A 152 2.84 5.91 15.24
CA ILE A 152 1.95 4.75 15.36
C ILE A 152 2.74 3.49 15.71
N THR A 153 3.94 3.29 15.12
CA THR A 153 4.81 2.16 15.43
C THR A 153 5.17 2.13 16.92
N ASN A 154 5.50 3.28 17.51
CA ASN A 154 5.80 3.39 18.93
C ASN A 154 4.57 3.22 19.80
N ASP A 155 3.46 3.90 19.48
CA ASP A 155 2.24 3.94 20.29
C ASP A 155 1.57 2.56 20.36
N MET A 156 1.62 1.79 19.27
CA MET A 156 1.03 0.44 19.19
C MET A 156 2.05 -0.68 19.47
N GLY A 157 3.31 -0.35 19.73
CA GLY A 157 4.36 -1.32 20.08
C GLY A 157 4.78 -2.23 18.92
N PHE A 158 4.65 -1.77 17.67
CA PHE A 158 5.10 -2.53 16.51
C PHE A 158 6.62 -2.53 16.38
N THR A 159 7.15 -3.55 15.73
CA THR A 159 8.58 -3.71 15.47
C THR A 159 9.05 -2.70 14.42
N TRP A 160 10.23 -2.12 14.67
CA TRP A 160 10.87 -1.23 13.71
C TRP A 160 11.50 -2.02 12.56
N GLY A 161 11.03 -1.77 11.33
CA GLY A 161 11.70 -2.25 10.14
C GLY A 161 12.81 -1.29 9.72
N SER A 162 14.05 -1.74 9.60
CA SER A 162 15.10 -0.94 9.00
C SER A 162 15.16 -1.21 7.48
N HIS A 163 14.97 -0.18 6.67
CA HIS A 163 15.13 -0.28 5.21
C HIS A 163 16.52 -0.75 4.75
N LYS A 164 17.51 -0.74 5.66
CA LYS A 164 18.90 -1.06 5.33
C LYS A 164 19.21 -2.56 5.37
N SER A 165 18.50 -3.34 6.19
CA SER A 165 18.83 -4.76 6.36
C SER A 165 18.32 -5.63 5.20
N ALA A 166 17.13 -5.32 4.64
CA ALA A 166 16.59 -6.09 3.52
C ALA A 166 17.41 -5.92 2.23
N ARG A 167 17.93 -4.74 1.95
CA ARG A 167 18.71 -4.49 0.73
C ARG A 167 20.14 -5.03 0.77
N GLN A 168 20.71 -5.22 1.96
CA GLN A 168 22.10 -5.75 2.08
C GLN A 168 22.17 -7.26 2.26
N SER A 169 21.09 -7.91 2.73
CA SER A 169 21.06 -9.36 2.91
C SER A 169 20.64 -10.15 1.66
N GLU A 170 20.12 -9.47 0.64
CA GLU A 170 19.51 -10.12 -0.54
C GLU A 170 20.31 -9.98 -1.84
N ILE A 171 21.52 -9.43 -1.81
CA ILE A 171 22.42 -9.60 -2.96
C ILE A 171 22.99 -11.00 -2.85
N PRO A 172 22.56 -11.95 -3.69
CA PRO A 172 23.11 -13.29 -3.66
C PRO A 172 24.60 -13.21 -3.93
N THR A 173 25.39 -13.80 -3.08
CA THR A 173 26.82 -14.00 -3.32
C THR A 173 27.10 -14.91 -4.51
N ASP A 174 26.09 -15.63 -4.99
CA ASP A 174 26.14 -16.45 -6.19
C ASP A 174 25.39 -15.76 -7.35
N CYS A 175 26.15 -15.19 -8.28
CA CYS A 175 25.67 -14.56 -9.50
C CYS A 175 24.84 -15.49 -10.41
N ARG A 176 24.83 -16.79 -10.16
CA ARG A 176 24.11 -17.78 -10.97
C ARG A 176 22.65 -18.00 -10.55
N GLN A 177 22.25 -17.51 -9.37
CA GLN A 177 20.85 -17.62 -8.92
C GLN A 177 20.00 -16.52 -9.51
N ARG A 178 19.23 -16.85 -10.54
CA ARG A 178 18.22 -15.95 -11.12
C ARG A 178 16.92 -16.05 -10.31
N THR A 179 16.72 -15.18 -9.33
CA THR A 179 15.50 -15.16 -8.51
C THR A 179 14.76 -13.83 -8.52
N TYR A 180 15.05 -12.91 -9.47
CA TYR A 180 14.53 -11.55 -9.41
C TYR A 180 13.73 -11.13 -10.62
N GLU A 181 12.55 -10.60 -10.36
CA GLU A 181 11.53 -10.27 -11.36
C GLU A 181 11.66 -8.87 -11.95
N SER A 182 12.52 -7.98 -11.44
CA SER A 182 12.63 -6.62 -11.98
C SER A 182 13.95 -6.37 -12.70
N ALA A 183 13.90 -5.77 -13.89
CA ALA A 183 15.06 -5.40 -14.70
C ALA A 183 16.10 -4.56 -13.92
N ARG A 184 15.68 -3.73 -12.98
CA ARG A 184 16.58 -2.96 -12.10
C ARG A 184 17.43 -3.84 -11.20
N TYR A 185 16.85 -4.92 -10.71
CA TYR A 185 17.52 -5.84 -9.82
C TYR A 185 18.47 -6.74 -10.58
N GLU A 186 18.11 -7.15 -11.78
CA GLU A 186 18.99 -7.91 -12.69
C GLU A 186 20.23 -7.10 -13.05
N ILE A 187 20.05 -5.83 -13.44
CA ILE A 187 21.18 -4.93 -13.77
C ILE A 187 22.09 -4.73 -12.54
N ALA A 188 21.51 -4.46 -11.36
CA ALA A 188 22.32 -4.25 -10.15
C ALA A 188 23.12 -5.50 -9.77
N ARG A 189 22.54 -6.68 -9.95
CA ARG A 189 23.19 -7.96 -9.71
C ARG A 189 24.30 -8.20 -10.73
N ASP A 190 24.03 -8.00 -12.01
CA ASP A 190 24.99 -8.25 -13.07
C ASP A 190 26.22 -7.33 -12.93
N VAL A 191 26.01 -6.07 -12.54
CA VAL A 191 27.09 -5.14 -12.18
C VAL A 191 27.86 -5.63 -10.97
N ALA A 192 27.18 -6.06 -9.89
CA ALA A 192 27.83 -6.56 -8.69
C ALA A 192 28.66 -7.83 -8.94
N CYS A 193 28.23 -8.66 -9.89
CA CYS A 193 28.98 -9.84 -10.32
C CYS A 193 30.17 -9.52 -11.22
N ALA A 194 30.08 -8.49 -12.04
CA ALA A 194 31.15 -8.07 -12.93
C ALA A 194 32.30 -7.34 -12.20
N ILE A 195 31.99 -6.60 -11.11
CA ILE A 195 33.00 -5.83 -10.34
C ILE A 195 34.20 -6.68 -9.87
N PRO A 196 34.01 -7.89 -9.29
CA PRO A 196 35.12 -8.70 -8.81
C PRO A 196 36.03 -9.22 -9.92
N GLU A 197 35.52 -9.33 -11.16
CA GLU A 197 36.23 -9.85 -12.32
C GLU A 197 36.86 -8.74 -13.16
N ALA A 198 36.40 -7.51 -12.99
CA ALA A 198 36.86 -6.36 -13.76
C ALA A 198 38.27 -5.92 -13.31
N LYS A 199 39.21 -5.89 -14.25
CA LYS A 199 40.56 -5.38 -14.01
C LYS A 199 40.67 -3.87 -14.22
N SER A 200 39.70 -3.27 -14.85
CA SER A 200 39.59 -1.82 -15.09
C SER A 200 38.13 -1.40 -15.30
N ILE A 201 37.86 -0.07 -15.22
CA ILE A 201 36.51 0.49 -15.53
C ILE A 201 36.07 0.19 -16.98
N LYS A 202 37.01 -0.15 -17.87
CA LYS A 202 36.68 -0.48 -19.26
C LYS A 202 36.18 -1.93 -19.43
N ASP A 203 36.28 -2.75 -18.41
CA ASP A 203 35.84 -4.14 -18.39
C ASP A 203 34.40 -4.27 -17.86
N LEU A 204 33.83 -3.18 -17.32
CA LEU A 204 32.44 -3.05 -16.86
C LEU A 204 31.51 -2.52 -17.95
#